data_efb87d55a8bc5f173813a6e26d798d15
#
_entry.id   efb87d55a8bc5f173813a6e26d798d15
#
_cell.length_a   1.000
_cell.length_b   1.000
_cell.length_c   1.000
_cell.angle_alpha   90.00
_cell.angle_beta   90.00
_cell.angle_gamma   90.00
#
_symmetry.space_group_name_H-M   'P 1'
#
loop_
_entity.id
_entity.type
_entity.pdbx_description
1 polymer ?
#
loop_
_entity_poly.entity_id
_entity_poly.type
_entity_poly.pdbx_seq_one_letter_code
_entity_poly.pdbx_strand_id
1 'polypeptide(L)'
;MSSEKSSPGGDNQGEIEVKVGTKNFKTNKVTKQGTPVVPMWNAQMPTVDLSAGAGFPVLSKAEHAVVWQPPTREDGAYNHYACLINHKGKFYAMWGNHPLGEDAPGQRVLYATSDAWGKWSEAKELFPAPGPVLPRTEKGIHLKPDRWAVIDDVLYAITYVHGAKVYPIARTVNEKGEFGQPFLVENLPDGGKLPVYMQDLASATAPPIGIRLRNWYRENDQISWWAADTWGVLRTAIDSHKLIESFIYRAKDGGLVLMLRDWGTSQNPVHDNRMYVSFNDGAGGWGIPYPTDIPDSPSRAQAISSGDGTVLLIGNQNAYSFDQALYLDRDPITVSVSKDGYKFDCVYALRIDAPKKYRFAGIKGRNLGYAYPSSIILNGWLYTLYSVGKEDMAITRVPLIALGL
;
A
#
# COMPACT_ATOMS: atom_id res chain seq x y z
N MET A 1 -29.83 -8.98 53.60
CA MET A 1 -28.96 -9.88 52.83
C MET A 1 -28.57 -9.19 51.57
N SER A 2 -27.41 -8.53 51.61
CA SER A 2 -26.84 -7.79 50.50
C SER A 2 -25.94 -8.73 49.70
N SER A 3 -26.26 -9.00 48.45
CA SER A 3 -25.42 -9.74 47.52
C SER A 3 -24.34 -8.83 46.94
N GLU A 4 -23.11 -8.96 47.39
CA GLU A 4 -21.95 -8.41 46.75
C GLU A 4 -21.77 -9.04 45.38
N LYS A 5 -21.83 -8.22 44.34
CA LYS A 5 -21.38 -8.59 43.00
C LYS A 5 -19.84 -8.51 42.98
N SER A 6 -19.20 -9.66 42.93
CA SER A 6 -17.78 -9.77 42.66
C SER A 6 -17.50 -9.25 41.23
N SER A 7 -16.66 -8.23 41.14
CA SER A 7 -16.04 -7.77 39.89
C SER A 7 -15.16 -8.90 39.31
N PRO A 8 -15.18 -9.16 38.02
CA PRO A 8 -14.23 -10.09 37.42
C PRO A 8 -12.83 -9.54 37.57
N GLY A 9 -11.96 -10.32 38.22
CA GLY A 9 -10.56 -10.00 38.42
C GLY A 9 -9.86 -9.74 37.09
N GLY A 10 -9.13 -8.63 37.04
CA GLY A 10 -8.18 -8.39 35.99
C GLY A 10 -7.07 -9.43 36.09
N ASP A 11 -6.98 -10.29 35.10
CA ASP A 11 -5.85 -11.21 34.94
C ASP A 11 -4.59 -10.36 34.74
N ASN A 12 -3.74 -10.31 35.76
CA ASN A 12 -2.35 -9.90 35.67
C ASN A 12 -1.60 -10.97 34.84
N GLN A 13 -1.80 -11.00 33.54
CA GLN A 13 -0.91 -11.78 32.68
C GLN A 13 0.47 -11.13 32.78
N GLY A 14 1.46 -11.93 33.23
CA GLY A 14 2.84 -11.47 33.32
C GLY A 14 3.38 -10.99 31.96
N GLU A 15 4.39 -10.14 31.99
CA GLU A 15 5.03 -9.62 30.78
C GLU A 15 5.60 -10.79 29.95
N ILE A 16 5.26 -10.83 28.66
CA ILE A 16 5.70 -11.88 27.72
C ILE A 16 6.86 -11.32 26.90
N GLU A 17 7.97 -12.05 26.85
CA GLU A 17 9.08 -11.74 25.95
C GLU A 17 8.85 -12.38 24.58
N VAL A 18 8.96 -11.59 23.51
CA VAL A 18 8.74 -12.03 22.14
C VAL A 18 9.93 -11.61 21.28
N LYS A 19 10.47 -12.56 20.53
CA LYS A 19 11.50 -12.29 19.52
C LYS A 19 10.88 -12.31 18.13
N VAL A 20 10.99 -11.19 17.39
CA VAL A 20 10.51 -11.06 16.03
C VAL A 20 11.69 -10.67 15.12
N GLY A 21 12.16 -11.61 14.31
CA GLY A 21 13.38 -11.41 13.52
C GLY A 21 14.57 -11.07 14.42
N THR A 22 15.14 -9.88 14.24
CA THR A 22 16.33 -9.40 14.98
C THR A 22 16.00 -8.61 16.25
N LYS A 23 14.73 -8.34 16.54
CA LYS A 23 14.30 -7.51 17.70
C LYS A 23 13.62 -8.33 18.78
N ASN A 24 13.85 -7.93 20.04
CA ASN A 24 13.14 -8.46 21.21
C ASN A 24 12.15 -7.42 21.74
N PHE A 25 10.97 -7.85 22.13
CA PHE A 25 9.91 -7.03 22.69
C PHE A 25 9.40 -7.62 23.99
N LYS A 26 8.86 -6.77 24.84
CA LYS A 26 8.10 -7.15 26.01
C LYS A 26 6.68 -6.64 25.86
N THR A 27 5.72 -7.51 26.09
CA THR A 27 4.30 -7.18 25.92
C THR A 27 3.45 -7.92 26.94
N ASN A 28 2.36 -7.29 27.35
CA ASN A 28 1.25 -7.94 28.07
C ASN A 28 -0.02 -8.01 27.18
N LYS A 29 0.09 -7.61 25.91
CA LYS A 29 -1.02 -7.65 24.95
C LYS A 29 -0.99 -8.94 24.16
N VAL A 30 -2.15 -9.55 23.98
CA VAL A 30 -2.35 -10.73 23.13
C VAL A 30 -3.55 -10.51 22.21
N THR A 31 -3.57 -11.21 21.07
CA THR A 31 -4.76 -11.28 20.21
C THR A 31 -5.88 -12.06 20.91
N LYS A 32 -7.08 -12.09 20.33
CA LYS A 32 -8.20 -12.92 20.82
C LYS A 32 -7.85 -14.41 20.87
N GLN A 33 -6.89 -14.86 20.06
CA GLN A 33 -6.40 -16.24 20.00
C GLN A 33 -5.20 -16.49 20.91
N GLY A 34 -4.77 -15.51 21.70
CA GLY A 34 -3.66 -15.63 22.64
C GLY A 34 -2.27 -15.39 22.04
N THR A 35 -2.15 -14.95 20.80
CA THR A 35 -0.85 -14.62 20.18
C THR A 35 -0.31 -13.31 20.75
N PRO A 36 0.97 -13.24 21.20
CA PRO A 36 1.58 -12.01 21.67
C PRO A 36 1.59 -10.93 20.59
N VAL A 37 1.26 -9.69 20.99
CA VAL A 37 1.17 -8.53 20.12
C VAL A 37 2.41 -7.65 20.30
N VAL A 38 3.08 -7.31 19.21
CA VAL A 38 4.23 -6.39 19.21
C VAL A 38 3.75 -4.97 19.47
N PRO A 39 4.22 -4.29 20.54
CA PRO A 39 3.73 -2.95 20.90
C PRO A 39 4.40 -1.89 20.04
N MET A 40 3.72 -1.43 18.99
CA MET A 40 4.18 -0.39 18.07
C MET A 40 3.29 0.86 18.05
N TRP A 41 2.19 0.87 18.83
CA TRP A 41 1.21 1.96 18.82
C TRP A 41 1.06 2.61 20.18
N ASN A 42 1.47 3.88 20.29
CA ASN A 42 1.30 4.73 21.46
C ASN A 42 0.32 5.87 21.20
N ALA A 43 -0.07 6.10 19.94
CA ALA A 43 -0.96 7.20 19.61
C ALA A 43 -2.28 7.05 20.37
N GLN A 44 -2.72 8.12 20.96
CA GLN A 44 -4.03 8.15 21.62
C GLN A 44 -5.11 7.98 20.55
N MET A 45 -5.86 6.88 20.64
CA MET A 45 -7.00 6.67 19.79
C MET A 45 -8.15 7.58 20.22
N PRO A 46 -8.72 8.37 19.30
CA PRO A 46 -9.85 9.23 19.62
C PRO A 46 -11.11 8.41 19.91
N THR A 47 -12.05 9.01 20.65
CA THR A 47 -13.42 8.51 20.66
C THR A 47 -13.98 8.56 19.25
N VAL A 48 -14.55 7.46 18.79
CA VAL A 48 -15.07 7.36 17.43
C VAL A 48 -16.20 8.38 17.21
N ASP A 49 -15.96 9.31 16.32
CA ASP A 49 -16.96 10.23 15.80
C ASP A 49 -17.02 10.12 14.29
N LEU A 50 -17.98 9.34 13.79
CA LEU A 50 -18.14 9.09 12.37
C LEU A 50 -18.55 10.34 11.57
N SER A 51 -18.98 11.42 12.24
CA SER A 51 -19.34 12.68 11.59
C SER A 51 -18.14 13.60 11.34
N ALA A 52 -17.01 13.34 12.00
CA ALA A 52 -15.84 14.23 11.98
C ALA A 52 -14.53 13.43 11.87
N GLY A 53 -14.31 12.75 10.73
CA GLY A 53 -13.05 12.06 10.46
C GLY A 53 -12.71 10.97 11.48
N ALA A 54 -13.70 10.25 11.98
CA ALA A 54 -13.57 9.26 13.05
C ALA A 54 -12.92 9.81 14.35
N GLY A 55 -12.97 11.13 14.56
CA GLY A 55 -12.41 11.80 15.74
C GLY A 55 -10.91 12.09 15.68
N PHE A 56 -10.22 11.76 14.60
CA PHE A 56 -8.80 12.09 14.43
C PHE A 56 -8.58 13.59 14.21
N PRO A 57 -7.48 14.17 14.75
CA PRO A 57 -7.09 15.52 14.40
C PRO A 57 -6.91 15.66 12.88
N VAL A 58 -7.65 16.57 12.25
CA VAL A 58 -7.58 16.82 10.82
C VAL A 58 -6.46 17.81 10.53
N LEU A 59 -5.61 17.50 9.53
CA LEU A 59 -4.53 18.38 9.10
C LEU A 59 -5.07 19.55 8.29
N SER A 60 -5.32 20.69 8.96
CA SER A 60 -5.90 21.89 8.35
C SER A 60 -5.06 22.53 7.24
N LYS A 61 -3.75 22.20 7.15
CA LYS A 61 -2.84 22.66 6.09
C LYS A 61 -2.73 21.66 4.93
N ALA A 62 -3.51 20.58 4.95
CA ALA A 62 -3.56 19.64 3.84
C ALA A 62 -4.29 20.25 2.64
N GLU A 63 -3.67 20.17 1.48
CA GLU A 63 -4.23 20.60 0.20
C GLU A 63 -4.51 19.38 -0.68
N HIS A 64 -5.65 19.36 -1.34
CA HIS A 64 -6.12 18.23 -2.15
C HIS A 64 -6.29 18.62 -3.61
N ALA A 65 -5.93 17.70 -4.51
CA ALA A 65 -6.17 17.86 -5.94
C ALA A 65 -6.64 16.55 -6.56
N VAL A 66 -7.45 16.66 -7.61
CA VAL A 66 -7.81 15.52 -8.45
C VAL A 66 -6.69 15.29 -9.46
N VAL A 67 -6.26 14.03 -9.57
CA VAL A 67 -5.28 13.58 -10.58
C VAL A 67 -6.00 13.03 -11.80
N TRP A 68 -7.03 12.24 -11.56
CA TRP A 68 -7.86 11.66 -12.60
C TRP A 68 -9.28 11.40 -12.10
N GLN A 69 -10.23 11.80 -12.93
CA GLN A 69 -11.64 11.49 -12.76
C GLN A 69 -12.19 11.04 -14.11
N PRO A 70 -12.54 9.75 -14.30
CA PRO A 70 -13.02 9.26 -15.58
C PRO A 70 -14.31 9.98 -15.99
N PRO A 71 -14.38 10.55 -17.21
CA PRO A 71 -15.58 11.21 -17.70
C PRO A 71 -16.74 10.24 -17.90
N THR A 72 -16.45 9.04 -18.38
CA THR A 72 -17.44 7.98 -18.63
C THR A 72 -17.02 6.67 -17.98
N ARG A 73 -17.93 5.70 -17.95
CA ARG A 73 -17.63 4.35 -17.46
C ARG A 73 -16.59 3.65 -18.34
N GLU A 74 -16.63 3.88 -19.63
CA GLU A 74 -15.77 3.27 -20.64
C GLU A 74 -14.32 3.77 -20.52
N ASP A 75 -14.13 4.99 -20.02
CA ASP A 75 -12.80 5.51 -19.70
C ASP A 75 -12.15 4.80 -18.51
N GLY A 76 -12.94 3.97 -17.82
CA GLY A 76 -12.50 3.15 -16.71
C GLY A 76 -13.06 3.60 -15.37
N ALA A 77 -14.21 3.06 -14.98
CA ALA A 77 -14.87 3.36 -13.71
C ALA A 77 -14.21 2.74 -12.48
N TYR A 78 -13.17 1.95 -12.66
CA TYR A 78 -12.31 1.42 -11.61
C TYR A 78 -10.89 1.96 -11.78
N ASN A 79 -10.38 2.65 -10.75
CA ASN A 79 -9.05 3.23 -10.69
C ASN A 79 -8.41 2.95 -9.33
N HIS A 80 -7.26 2.24 -9.33
CA HIS A 80 -6.63 1.79 -8.09
C HIS A 80 -5.13 1.53 -8.27
N TYR A 81 -4.44 1.12 -7.19
CA TYR A 81 -3.01 0.77 -7.20
C TYR A 81 -2.10 1.96 -7.52
N ALA A 82 -2.26 3.03 -6.75
CA ALA A 82 -1.51 4.26 -6.91
C ALA A 82 0.00 4.07 -6.81
N CYS A 83 0.75 4.70 -7.73
CA CYS A 83 2.21 4.81 -7.67
C CYS A 83 2.64 6.23 -8.05
N LEU A 84 3.39 6.89 -7.18
CA LEU A 84 3.84 8.27 -7.33
C LEU A 84 5.37 8.34 -7.29
N ILE A 85 5.94 9.18 -8.15
CA ILE A 85 7.35 9.60 -8.07
C ILE A 85 7.49 11.06 -8.52
N ASN A 86 8.55 11.72 -8.04
CA ASN A 86 9.06 12.93 -8.67
C ASN A 86 10.41 12.61 -9.32
N HIS A 87 10.55 12.91 -10.59
CA HIS A 87 11.79 12.74 -11.34
C HIS A 87 12.08 14.03 -12.12
N LYS A 88 13.25 14.60 -11.91
CA LYS A 88 13.69 15.88 -12.54
C LYS A 88 12.68 17.02 -12.39
N GLY A 89 12.06 17.14 -11.22
CA GLY A 89 11.10 18.20 -10.91
C GLY A 89 9.66 17.95 -11.39
N LYS A 90 9.43 16.92 -12.21
CA LYS A 90 8.11 16.51 -12.69
C LYS A 90 7.54 15.36 -11.87
N PHE A 91 6.27 15.45 -11.52
CA PHE A 91 5.53 14.34 -10.89
C PHE A 91 5.02 13.38 -11.96
N TYR A 92 5.10 12.09 -11.66
CA TYR A 92 4.53 10.99 -12.44
C TYR A 92 3.66 10.15 -11.52
N ALA A 93 2.38 10.04 -11.87
CA ALA A 93 1.42 9.17 -11.21
C ALA A 93 1.01 8.06 -12.18
N MET A 94 0.96 6.80 -11.74
CA MET A 94 0.34 5.72 -12.50
C MET A 94 -0.60 4.91 -11.63
N TRP A 95 -1.58 4.27 -12.26
CA TRP A 95 -2.59 3.46 -11.58
C TRP A 95 -3.19 2.40 -12.50
N GLY A 96 -3.78 1.36 -11.91
CA GLY A 96 -4.57 0.35 -12.62
C GLY A 96 -5.95 0.90 -12.96
N ASN A 97 -6.43 0.64 -14.18
CA ASN A 97 -7.69 1.15 -14.71
C ASN A 97 -8.48 0.08 -15.44
N HIS A 98 -9.80 0.01 -15.18
CA HIS A 98 -10.70 -0.92 -15.87
C HIS A 98 -12.16 -0.41 -15.87
N PRO A 99 -12.94 -0.60 -16.96
CA PRO A 99 -14.34 -0.15 -17.00
C PRO A 99 -15.30 -1.00 -16.17
N LEU A 100 -14.97 -2.28 -15.88
CA LEU A 100 -15.92 -3.24 -15.31
C LEU A 100 -15.60 -3.67 -13.86
N GLY A 101 -14.40 -3.42 -13.34
CA GLY A 101 -14.07 -3.74 -11.96
C GLY A 101 -12.62 -4.10 -11.69
N GLU A 102 -12.36 -4.44 -10.44
CA GLU A 102 -11.05 -4.81 -9.91
C GLU A 102 -10.58 -6.15 -10.44
N ASP A 103 -9.29 -6.23 -10.80
CA ASP A 103 -8.62 -7.48 -11.19
C ASP A 103 -9.34 -8.23 -12.32
N ALA A 104 -9.99 -7.47 -13.19
CA ALA A 104 -10.68 -8.03 -14.33
C ALA A 104 -9.74 -8.15 -15.55
N PRO A 105 -9.90 -9.17 -16.38
CA PRO A 105 -9.10 -9.34 -17.60
C PRO A 105 -9.15 -8.09 -18.48
N GLY A 106 -7.99 -7.67 -18.97
CA GLY A 106 -7.87 -6.43 -19.76
C GLY A 106 -7.65 -5.18 -18.89
N GLN A 107 -7.50 -5.27 -17.56
CA GLN A 107 -7.07 -4.14 -16.75
C GLN A 107 -5.73 -3.61 -17.25
N ARG A 108 -5.70 -2.33 -17.56
CA ARG A 108 -4.57 -1.59 -18.10
C ARG A 108 -3.90 -0.72 -17.04
N VAL A 109 -2.79 -0.08 -17.37
CA VAL A 109 -2.16 0.94 -16.53
C VAL A 109 -2.23 2.28 -17.23
N LEU A 110 -2.83 3.26 -16.55
CA LEU A 110 -2.82 4.66 -16.97
C LEU A 110 -1.74 5.43 -16.19
N TYR A 111 -1.36 6.59 -16.71
CA TYR A 111 -0.53 7.56 -16.02
C TYR A 111 -0.91 8.99 -16.37
N ALA A 112 -0.54 9.92 -15.48
CA ALA A 112 -0.58 11.35 -15.70
C ALA A 112 0.68 12.01 -15.13
N THR A 113 1.01 13.20 -15.59
CA THR A 113 2.16 13.99 -15.13
C THR A 113 1.76 15.36 -14.66
N SER A 114 2.61 15.97 -13.82
CA SER A 114 2.41 17.34 -13.37
C SER A 114 3.75 18.03 -13.18
N ASP A 115 3.87 19.23 -13.74
CA ASP A 115 5.01 20.14 -13.55
C ASP A 115 4.75 21.14 -12.41
N ALA A 116 3.51 21.25 -11.92
CA ALA A 116 3.12 22.16 -10.85
C ALA A 116 1.98 21.57 -10.02
N TRP A 117 1.96 21.88 -8.71
CA TRP A 117 0.93 21.43 -7.80
C TRP A 117 -0.50 21.61 -8.35
N GLY A 118 -1.28 20.54 -8.29
CA GLY A 118 -2.71 20.53 -8.64
C GLY A 118 -3.02 20.58 -10.15
N LYS A 119 -2.00 20.66 -11.00
CA LYS A 119 -2.19 20.73 -12.48
C LYS A 119 -1.68 19.44 -13.12
N TRP A 120 -2.57 18.49 -13.32
CA TRP A 120 -2.27 17.21 -13.94
C TRP A 120 -2.60 17.20 -15.43
N SER A 121 -1.80 16.49 -16.20
CA SER A 121 -2.10 16.21 -17.62
C SER A 121 -3.34 15.30 -17.71
N GLU A 122 -3.92 15.22 -18.87
CA GLU A 122 -4.84 14.14 -19.20
C GLU A 122 -4.16 12.77 -18.99
N ALA A 123 -4.97 11.77 -18.59
CA ALA A 123 -4.47 10.42 -18.44
C ALA A 123 -4.18 9.77 -19.80
N LYS A 124 -3.07 9.04 -19.87
CA LYS A 124 -2.65 8.28 -21.05
C LYS A 124 -2.40 6.82 -20.67
N GLU A 125 -2.52 5.94 -21.65
CA GLU A 125 -2.15 4.53 -21.45
C GLU A 125 -0.64 4.39 -21.35
N LEU A 126 -0.17 3.96 -20.16
CA LEU A 126 1.23 3.61 -19.94
C LEU A 126 1.51 2.16 -20.36
N PHE A 127 0.63 1.24 -19.98
CA PHE A 127 0.60 -0.14 -20.49
C PHE A 127 -0.82 -0.42 -20.94
N PRO A 128 -1.01 -0.70 -22.23
CA PRO A 128 -2.32 -1.03 -22.80
C PRO A 128 -2.97 -2.26 -22.15
N ALA A 129 -4.24 -2.47 -22.42
CA ALA A 129 -4.92 -3.68 -22.02
C ALA A 129 -4.17 -4.92 -22.56
N PRO A 130 -3.86 -5.90 -21.69
CA PRO A 130 -3.04 -7.05 -22.09
C PRO A 130 -3.79 -8.07 -22.96
N GLY A 131 -5.08 -7.85 -23.19
CA GLY A 131 -5.99 -8.68 -23.96
C GLY A 131 -7.41 -8.11 -23.91
N PRO A 132 -8.44 -8.91 -24.20
CA PRO A 132 -9.83 -8.44 -24.17
C PRO A 132 -10.24 -7.89 -22.82
N VAL A 133 -11.05 -6.83 -22.83
CA VAL A 133 -11.67 -6.26 -21.64
C VAL A 133 -12.91 -7.07 -21.28
N LEU A 134 -12.82 -7.85 -20.22
CA LEU A 134 -13.84 -8.82 -19.80
C LEU A 134 -14.25 -8.59 -18.34
N PRO A 135 -15.42 -9.07 -17.90
CA PRO A 135 -15.79 -9.09 -16.49
C PRO A 135 -14.83 -9.91 -15.63
N ARG A 136 -14.71 -9.58 -14.35
CA ARG A 136 -13.84 -10.29 -13.37
C ARG A 136 -14.14 -11.79 -13.27
N THR A 137 -15.33 -12.24 -13.62
CA THR A 137 -15.72 -13.64 -13.61
C THR A 137 -15.05 -14.47 -14.71
N GLU A 138 -14.53 -13.80 -15.73
CA GLU A 138 -13.85 -14.45 -16.86
C GLU A 138 -12.37 -14.68 -16.54
N LYS A 139 -11.78 -15.67 -17.25
CA LYS A 139 -10.35 -15.94 -17.17
C LYS A 139 -9.59 -15.06 -18.16
N GLY A 140 -8.47 -14.50 -17.71
CA GLY A 140 -7.61 -13.69 -18.57
C GLY A 140 -6.49 -13.05 -17.78
N ILE A 141 -5.67 -12.28 -18.47
CA ILE A 141 -4.58 -11.53 -17.84
C ILE A 141 -4.99 -10.09 -17.60
N HIS A 142 -4.43 -9.52 -16.52
CA HIS A 142 -4.61 -8.13 -16.14
C HIS A 142 -3.31 -7.56 -15.60
N LEU A 143 -3.18 -6.24 -15.60
CA LEU A 143 -1.98 -5.55 -15.13
C LEU A 143 -2.23 -4.89 -13.78
N LYS A 144 -1.23 -4.97 -12.88
CA LYS A 144 -1.20 -4.26 -11.61
C LYS A 144 0.07 -3.43 -11.52
N PRO A 145 0.00 -2.10 -11.52
CA PRO A 145 1.18 -1.27 -11.32
C PRO A 145 1.84 -1.58 -9.97
N ASP A 146 3.16 -1.57 -9.95
CA ASP A 146 3.94 -1.83 -8.75
C ASP A 146 4.66 -0.58 -8.27
N ARG A 147 5.49 0.01 -9.13
CA ARG A 147 6.22 1.23 -8.79
C ARG A 147 6.93 1.88 -9.96
N TRP A 148 7.40 3.09 -9.69
CA TRP A 148 8.43 3.75 -10.47
C TRP A 148 9.82 3.40 -9.91
N ALA A 149 10.81 3.28 -10.78
CA ALA A 149 12.21 3.13 -10.40
C ALA A 149 13.09 4.06 -11.24
N VAL A 150 14.20 4.52 -10.68
CA VAL A 150 15.19 5.30 -11.41
C VAL A 150 16.52 4.56 -11.36
N ILE A 151 17.12 4.31 -12.53
CA ILE A 151 18.46 3.71 -12.66
C ILE A 151 19.20 4.54 -13.68
N ASP A 152 20.42 5.00 -13.34
CA ASP A 152 21.27 5.84 -14.20
C ASP A 152 20.48 7.03 -14.80
N ASP A 153 19.70 7.70 -13.97
CA ASP A 153 18.88 8.87 -14.34
C ASP A 153 17.78 8.58 -15.37
N VAL A 154 17.48 7.32 -15.65
CA VAL A 154 16.38 6.86 -16.50
C VAL A 154 15.21 6.41 -15.64
N LEU A 155 14.01 6.92 -15.95
CA LEU A 155 12.76 6.55 -15.28
C LEU A 155 12.17 5.29 -15.90
N TYR A 156 11.84 4.32 -15.05
CA TYR A 156 11.18 3.07 -15.40
C TYR A 156 9.84 2.96 -14.69
N ALA A 157 8.80 2.59 -15.44
CA ALA A 157 7.53 2.12 -14.90
C ALA A 157 7.55 0.59 -14.82
N ILE A 158 7.18 0.04 -13.68
CA ILE A 158 7.12 -1.41 -13.43
C ILE A 158 5.67 -1.79 -13.14
N THR A 159 5.17 -2.81 -13.81
CA THR A 159 3.85 -3.40 -13.59
C THR A 159 3.94 -4.92 -13.57
N TYR A 160 3.03 -5.57 -12.86
CA TYR A 160 2.91 -7.02 -12.85
C TYR A 160 1.82 -7.48 -13.79
N VAL A 161 2.16 -8.49 -14.58
CA VAL A 161 1.21 -9.29 -15.36
C VAL A 161 0.66 -10.36 -14.44
N HIS A 162 -0.64 -10.33 -14.22
CA HIS A 162 -1.39 -11.31 -13.44
C HIS A 162 -2.20 -12.22 -14.36
N GLY A 163 -2.08 -13.51 -14.14
CA GLY A 163 -2.79 -14.57 -14.85
C GLY A 163 -2.58 -15.88 -14.12
N ALA A 164 -2.32 -16.98 -14.86
CA ALA A 164 -1.94 -18.26 -14.25
C ALA A 164 -0.63 -18.17 -13.45
N LYS A 165 0.27 -17.30 -13.86
CA LYS A 165 1.51 -16.90 -13.17
C LYS A 165 1.56 -15.38 -13.07
N VAL A 166 2.37 -14.89 -12.12
CA VAL A 166 2.59 -13.46 -11.87
C VAL A 166 4.06 -13.14 -12.15
N TYR A 167 4.32 -12.12 -12.95
CA TYR A 167 5.68 -11.69 -13.26
C TYR A 167 5.72 -10.21 -13.65
N PRO A 168 6.84 -9.50 -13.41
CA PRO A 168 6.98 -8.10 -13.70
C PRO A 168 7.44 -7.84 -15.13
N ILE A 169 6.87 -6.77 -15.72
CA ILE A 169 7.35 -6.11 -16.92
C ILE A 169 7.64 -4.65 -16.62
N ALA A 170 8.53 -4.06 -17.40
CA ALA A 170 8.88 -2.65 -17.28
C ALA A 170 9.03 -1.99 -18.65
N ARG A 171 8.98 -0.67 -18.65
CA ARG A 171 9.34 0.18 -19.79
C ARG A 171 9.89 1.52 -19.31
N THR A 172 10.72 2.17 -20.13
CA THR A 172 11.19 3.52 -19.87
C THR A 172 10.11 4.57 -20.15
N VAL A 173 10.20 5.69 -19.45
CA VAL A 173 9.40 6.89 -19.71
C VAL A 173 10.36 8.07 -19.74
N ASN A 174 10.40 8.81 -20.84
CA ASN A 174 11.24 10.00 -20.96
C ASN A 174 10.49 11.28 -20.57
N GLU A 175 11.19 12.39 -20.48
CA GLU A 175 10.64 13.69 -20.08
C GLU A 175 9.56 14.23 -21.03
N LYS A 176 9.57 13.79 -22.30
CA LYS A 176 8.55 14.13 -23.30
C LYS A 176 7.30 13.28 -23.18
N GLY A 177 7.30 12.26 -22.28
CA GLY A 177 6.21 11.30 -22.13
C GLY A 177 6.18 10.24 -23.23
N GLU A 178 7.31 9.98 -23.88
CA GLU A 178 7.48 8.88 -24.82
C GLU A 178 7.93 7.62 -24.07
N PHE A 179 7.50 6.47 -24.55
CA PHE A 179 7.72 5.18 -23.90
C PHE A 179 8.69 4.32 -24.69
N GLY A 180 9.64 3.71 -24.01
CA GLY A 180 10.40 2.58 -24.58
C GLY A 180 9.53 1.34 -24.79
N GLN A 181 10.05 0.38 -25.53
CA GLN A 181 9.39 -0.94 -25.64
C GLN A 181 9.35 -1.63 -24.28
N PRO A 182 8.23 -2.29 -23.93
CA PRO A 182 8.15 -3.09 -22.70
C PRO A 182 9.12 -4.27 -22.75
N PHE A 183 9.65 -4.67 -21.59
CA PHE A 183 10.54 -5.83 -21.45
C PHE A 183 10.30 -6.54 -20.11
N LEU A 184 10.75 -7.80 -20.03
CA LEU A 184 10.68 -8.61 -18.80
C LEU A 184 11.69 -8.10 -17.77
N VAL A 185 11.28 -7.99 -16.49
CA VAL A 185 12.17 -7.70 -15.36
C VAL A 185 12.84 -8.97 -14.84
N GLU A 186 12.19 -10.11 -15.03
CA GLU A 186 12.71 -11.44 -14.76
C GLU A 186 12.30 -12.40 -15.87
N ASN A 187 12.92 -13.57 -15.92
CA ASN A 187 12.59 -14.57 -16.94
C ASN A 187 11.11 -14.97 -16.86
N LEU A 188 10.50 -15.19 -18.00
CA LEU A 188 9.12 -15.65 -18.06
C LEU A 188 9.00 -17.00 -17.35
N PRO A 189 8.16 -17.14 -16.34
CA PRO A 189 7.96 -18.41 -15.66
C PRO A 189 7.18 -19.39 -16.55
N ASP A 190 7.40 -20.69 -16.38
CA ASP A 190 6.64 -21.72 -17.07
C ASP A 190 5.14 -21.48 -16.93
N GLY A 191 4.41 -21.50 -18.06
CA GLY A 191 2.98 -21.21 -18.12
C GLY A 191 2.63 -19.73 -17.98
N GLY A 192 3.59 -18.83 -17.94
CA GLY A 192 3.38 -17.38 -18.04
C GLY A 192 2.88 -17.02 -19.45
N LYS A 193 2.06 -15.96 -19.54
CA LYS A 193 1.55 -15.45 -20.81
C LYS A 193 1.90 -13.98 -20.94
N LEU A 194 2.62 -13.64 -21.99
CA LEU A 194 2.91 -12.25 -22.34
C LEU A 194 1.61 -11.52 -22.73
N PRO A 195 1.52 -10.22 -22.41
CA PRO A 195 0.50 -9.35 -22.98
C PRO A 195 0.50 -9.42 -24.51
N VAL A 196 -0.67 -9.21 -25.13
CA VAL A 196 -0.84 -9.32 -26.60
C VAL A 196 0.20 -8.48 -27.35
N TYR A 197 0.42 -7.25 -26.89
CA TYR A 197 1.39 -6.32 -27.50
C TYR A 197 2.87 -6.67 -27.25
N MET A 198 3.16 -7.71 -26.47
CA MET A 198 4.51 -8.25 -26.24
C MET A 198 4.75 -9.61 -26.90
N GLN A 199 3.75 -10.22 -27.50
CA GLN A 199 3.87 -11.58 -28.07
C GLN A 199 4.91 -11.64 -29.21
N ASP A 200 5.06 -10.56 -29.97
CA ASP A 200 6.07 -10.45 -31.02
C ASP A 200 7.49 -10.20 -30.46
N LEU A 201 7.60 -9.75 -29.20
CA LEU A 201 8.87 -9.57 -28.51
C LEU A 201 9.41 -10.85 -27.87
N ALA A 202 8.85 -12.00 -28.21
CA ALA A 202 8.92 -13.33 -27.60
C ALA A 202 10.33 -13.81 -27.16
N SER A 203 10.98 -13.07 -26.28
CA SER A 203 12.09 -13.58 -25.48
C SER A 203 11.55 -13.96 -24.10
N ALA A 204 11.63 -15.25 -23.77
CA ALA A 204 11.36 -15.73 -22.41
C ALA A 204 12.43 -15.25 -21.38
N THR A 205 13.44 -14.55 -21.84
CA THR A 205 14.62 -14.14 -21.06
C THR A 205 14.61 -12.63 -20.85
N ALA A 206 14.77 -12.24 -19.58
CA ALA A 206 14.90 -10.83 -19.22
C ALA A 206 16.22 -10.25 -19.76
N PRO A 207 16.22 -9.02 -20.30
CA PRO A 207 17.45 -8.33 -20.68
C PRO A 207 18.25 -7.92 -19.43
N PRO A 208 19.55 -7.56 -19.57
CA PRO A 208 20.39 -7.16 -18.42
C PRO A 208 19.79 -6.04 -17.56
N ILE A 209 19.09 -5.09 -18.17
CA ILE A 209 18.40 -4.01 -17.42
C ILE A 209 17.24 -4.55 -16.57
N GLY A 210 16.56 -5.60 -16.97
CA GLY A 210 15.54 -6.29 -16.16
C GLY A 210 16.13 -6.84 -14.87
N ILE A 211 17.29 -7.51 -14.96
CA ILE A 211 18.02 -8.02 -13.79
C ILE A 211 18.44 -6.86 -12.86
N ARG A 212 18.89 -5.74 -13.41
CA ARG A 212 19.23 -4.53 -12.62
C ARG A 212 17.99 -3.97 -11.91
N LEU A 213 16.84 -3.90 -12.56
CA LEU A 213 15.58 -3.49 -11.93
C LEU A 213 15.16 -4.43 -10.80
N ARG A 214 15.34 -5.73 -10.94
CA ARG A 214 15.08 -6.69 -9.86
C ARG A 214 15.98 -6.43 -8.64
N ASN A 215 17.27 -6.17 -8.85
CA ASN A 215 18.21 -5.87 -7.76
C ASN A 215 17.90 -4.52 -7.10
N TRP A 216 17.42 -3.54 -7.87
CA TRP A 216 17.06 -2.20 -7.41
C TRP A 216 16.12 -2.23 -6.20
N TYR A 217 15.20 -3.21 -6.11
CA TYR A 217 14.31 -3.34 -4.95
C TYR A 217 15.09 -3.49 -3.64
N ARG A 218 16.10 -4.36 -3.59
CA ARG A 218 16.94 -4.55 -2.40
C ARG A 218 17.85 -3.36 -2.14
N GLU A 219 18.45 -2.83 -3.18
CA GLU A 219 19.36 -1.70 -3.10
C GLU A 219 18.69 -0.41 -2.59
N ASN A 220 17.38 -0.31 -2.71
CA ASN A 220 16.60 0.84 -2.30
C ASN A 220 15.61 0.56 -1.15
N ASP A 221 15.81 -0.52 -0.39
CA ASP A 221 14.91 -0.94 0.69
C ASP A 221 13.45 -1.04 0.25
N GLN A 222 13.24 -1.56 -0.96
CA GLN A 222 11.90 -1.69 -1.54
C GLN A 222 11.51 -3.15 -1.68
N ILE A 223 10.23 -3.43 -1.55
CA ILE A 223 9.63 -4.74 -1.83
C ILE A 223 8.47 -4.55 -2.80
N SER A 224 8.29 -5.52 -3.70
CA SER A 224 7.09 -5.54 -4.54
C SER A 224 5.85 -5.80 -3.69
N TRP A 225 4.76 -5.13 -4.02
CA TRP A 225 3.49 -5.34 -3.34
C TRP A 225 2.85 -6.68 -3.69
N TRP A 226 3.20 -7.21 -4.86
CA TRP A 226 2.60 -8.42 -5.45
C TRP A 226 3.48 -9.66 -5.33
N ALA A 227 4.79 -9.47 -5.18
CA ALA A 227 5.76 -10.56 -5.02
C ALA A 227 6.63 -10.32 -3.76
N ALA A 228 6.80 -11.36 -2.96
CA ALA A 228 7.62 -11.31 -1.74
C ALA A 228 9.03 -11.84 -1.92
N ASP A 229 9.28 -12.48 -3.04
CA ASP A 229 10.47 -13.29 -3.35
C ASP A 229 11.78 -12.51 -3.43
N THR A 230 11.74 -11.20 -3.76
CA THR A 230 12.94 -10.35 -3.81
C THR A 230 13.70 -10.28 -2.48
N TRP A 231 13.02 -10.55 -1.35
CA TRP A 231 13.57 -10.51 0.00
C TRP A 231 13.43 -11.82 0.78
N GLY A 232 12.83 -12.85 0.21
CA GLY A 232 12.52 -14.09 0.94
C GLY A 232 11.55 -13.90 2.10
N VAL A 233 10.59 -13.00 1.96
CA VAL A 233 9.65 -12.63 3.01
C VAL A 233 8.61 -13.72 3.23
N LEU A 234 8.36 -14.08 4.48
CA LEU A 234 7.27 -14.98 4.86
C LEU A 234 5.93 -14.24 4.78
N ARG A 235 4.95 -14.87 4.15
CA ARG A 235 3.58 -14.35 4.01
C ARG A 235 2.56 -15.10 4.88
N THR A 236 3.04 -15.88 5.83
CA THR A 236 2.24 -16.53 6.86
C THR A 236 2.76 -16.08 8.21
N ALA A 237 1.88 -15.55 9.03
CA ALA A 237 2.18 -15.10 10.39
C ALA A 237 2.28 -16.25 11.37
N ILE A 238 2.78 -15.96 12.57
CA ILE A 238 2.93 -16.91 13.67
C ILE A 238 1.57 -17.55 14.08
N ASP A 239 0.49 -16.82 13.89
CA ASP A 239 -0.89 -17.23 14.17
C ASP A 239 -1.63 -17.77 12.93
N SER A 240 -0.89 -18.11 11.87
CA SER A 240 -1.38 -18.66 10.61
C SER A 240 -2.19 -17.69 9.73
N HIS A 241 -2.22 -16.40 10.05
CA HIS A 241 -2.80 -15.41 9.16
C HIS A 241 -1.99 -15.32 7.85
N LYS A 242 -2.70 -15.23 6.73
CA LYS A 242 -2.10 -14.94 5.42
C LYS A 242 -1.86 -13.44 5.31
N LEU A 243 -0.69 -13.07 4.83
CA LEU A 243 -0.25 -11.68 4.74
C LEU A 243 0.04 -11.30 3.30
N ILE A 244 -0.35 -10.07 2.93
CA ILE A 244 -0.20 -9.53 1.58
C ILE A 244 0.23 -8.06 1.63
N GLU A 245 0.51 -7.49 0.46
CA GLU A 245 0.72 -6.06 0.25
C GLU A 245 1.73 -5.44 1.22
N SER A 246 2.89 -6.09 1.30
CA SER A 246 3.98 -5.71 2.18
C SER A 246 4.70 -4.44 1.72
N PHE A 247 5.27 -3.72 2.68
CA PHE A 247 6.22 -2.63 2.44
C PHE A 247 7.34 -2.66 3.47
N ILE A 248 8.50 -2.11 3.10
CA ILE A 248 9.69 -2.01 3.94
C ILE A 248 10.00 -0.54 4.16
N TYR A 249 10.48 -0.21 5.34
CA TYR A 249 11.10 1.08 5.62
C TYR A 249 12.31 0.88 6.56
N ARG A 250 13.16 1.90 6.61
CA ARG A 250 14.31 1.93 7.52
C ARG A 250 13.97 2.75 8.74
N ALA A 251 14.12 2.17 9.91
CA ALA A 251 14.02 2.85 11.19
C ALA A 251 15.24 3.75 11.44
N LYS A 252 15.16 4.64 12.42
CA LYS A 252 16.20 5.63 12.71
C LYS A 252 17.56 5.02 13.06
N ASP A 253 17.59 3.85 13.67
CA ASP A 253 18.80 3.09 14.00
C ASP A 253 19.38 2.31 12.81
N GLY A 254 18.79 2.42 11.63
CA GLY A 254 19.16 1.71 10.42
C GLY A 254 18.52 0.33 10.25
N GLY A 255 17.80 -0.17 11.25
CA GLY A 255 17.07 -1.44 11.17
C GLY A 255 15.96 -1.42 10.12
N LEU A 256 15.77 -2.54 9.43
CA LEU A 256 14.71 -2.70 8.43
C LEU A 256 13.44 -3.21 9.12
N VAL A 257 12.34 -2.58 8.82
CA VAL A 257 11.00 -2.94 9.29
C VAL A 257 10.14 -3.33 8.10
N LEU A 258 9.63 -4.56 8.13
CA LEU A 258 8.68 -5.08 7.16
C LEU A 258 7.29 -5.03 7.80
N MET A 259 6.38 -4.33 7.16
CA MET A 259 4.97 -4.31 7.51
C MET A 259 4.15 -5.04 6.48
N LEU A 260 3.10 -5.72 6.93
CA LEU A 260 2.25 -6.53 6.08
C LEU A 260 0.78 -6.34 6.46
N ARG A 261 -0.08 -6.33 5.45
CA ARG A 261 -1.52 -6.33 5.61
C ARG A 261 -2.02 -7.74 5.93
N ASP A 262 -2.93 -7.83 6.89
CA ASP A 262 -3.68 -9.05 7.20
C ASP A 262 -4.68 -9.40 6.07
N TRP A 263 -4.72 -10.68 5.71
CA TRP A 263 -5.70 -11.25 4.78
C TRP A 263 -6.57 -12.33 5.43
N GLY A 264 -6.47 -12.49 6.75
CA GLY A 264 -7.18 -13.53 7.51
C GLY A 264 -6.56 -14.92 7.40
N THR A 265 -7.21 -15.90 7.98
CA THR A 265 -6.80 -17.30 7.93
C THR A 265 -7.56 -18.06 6.83
N SER A 266 -7.07 -19.24 6.46
CA SER A 266 -7.78 -20.12 5.52
C SER A 266 -9.08 -20.70 6.08
N GLN A 267 -9.20 -20.77 7.41
CA GLN A 267 -10.37 -21.31 8.12
C GLN A 267 -11.35 -20.20 8.52
N ASN A 268 -10.84 -19.00 8.73
CA ASN A 268 -11.62 -17.83 9.07
C ASN A 268 -11.09 -16.62 8.29
N PRO A 269 -11.79 -16.14 7.25
CA PRO A 269 -11.37 -14.98 6.49
C PRO A 269 -11.58 -13.65 7.25
N VAL A 270 -11.84 -13.71 8.55
CA VAL A 270 -11.96 -12.53 9.40
C VAL A 270 -10.56 -11.97 9.66
N HIS A 271 -10.35 -10.74 9.26
CA HIS A 271 -9.15 -9.97 9.55
C HIS A 271 -9.10 -9.61 11.04
N ASP A 272 -7.91 -9.54 11.60
CA ASP A 272 -7.70 -9.09 12.98
C ASP A 272 -7.61 -7.55 13.07
N ASN A 273 -7.85 -6.86 11.96
CA ASN A 273 -7.86 -5.39 11.81
C ASN A 273 -6.62 -4.70 12.37
N ARG A 274 -5.46 -5.33 12.18
CA ARG A 274 -4.16 -4.84 12.60
C ARG A 274 -3.08 -5.13 11.57
N MET A 275 -2.00 -4.40 11.62
CA MET A 275 -0.82 -4.68 10.82
C MET A 275 0.02 -5.79 11.46
N TYR A 276 0.78 -6.50 10.62
CA TYR A 276 1.78 -7.47 11.02
C TYR A 276 3.18 -6.95 10.73
N VAL A 277 4.17 -7.40 11.50
CA VAL A 277 5.54 -6.89 11.43
C VAL A 277 6.57 -8.00 11.46
N SER A 278 7.68 -7.80 10.76
CA SER A 278 8.94 -8.51 10.94
C SER A 278 10.11 -7.54 10.89
N PHE A 279 11.24 -7.90 11.50
CA PHE A 279 12.41 -7.03 11.59
C PHE A 279 13.66 -7.73 11.04
N ASN A 280 14.54 -6.94 10.43
CA ASN A 280 15.81 -7.39 9.87
C ASN A 280 16.87 -6.28 10.07
N ASP A 281 18.08 -6.65 10.40
CA ASP A 281 19.23 -5.73 10.55
C ASP A 281 20.08 -5.62 9.27
N GLY A 282 19.67 -6.31 8.20
CA GLY A 282 20.40 -6.38 6.94
C GLY A 282 21.37 -7.56 6.84
N ALA A 283 21.69 -8.23 7.95
CA ALA A 283 22.64 -9.35 7.99
C ALA A 283 21.97 -10.73 7.93
N GLY A 284 20.70 -10.81 8.33
CA GLY A 284 19.93 -12.04 8.41
C GLY A 284 18.70 -12.09 7.49
N GLY A 285 17.94 -13.15 7.58
CA GLY A 285 16.63 -13.29 6.97
C GLY A 285 15.52 -12.62 7.78
N TRP A 286 14.36 -12.45 7.18
CA TRP A 286 13.16 -12.01 7.88
C TRP A 286 12.65 -13.13 8.80
N GLY A 287 12.30 -12.77 10.03
CA GLY A 287 11.62 -13.68 10.95
C GLY A 287 10.14 -13.90 10.56
N ILE A 288 9.50 -14.84 11.23
CA ILE A 288 8.04 -15.05 11.11
C ILE A 288 7.35 -13.76 11.56
N PRO A 289 6.41 -13.20 10.77
CA PRO A 289 5.68 -11.99 11.16
C PRO A 289 4.76 -12.22 12.37
N TYR A 290 4.66 -11.19 13.20
CA TYR A 290 3.80 -11.13 14.39
C TYR A 290 2.76 -10.01 14.23
N PRO A 291 1.57 -10.15 14.86
CA PRO A 291 0.58 -9.09 14.95
C PRO A 291 1.14 -7.89 15.75
N THR A 292 0.74 -6.69 15.36
CA THR A 292 1.02 -5.46 16.09
C THR A 292 -0.24 -4.89 16.71
N ASP A 293 -0.11 -3.88 17.55
CA ASP A 293 -1.23 -3.06 18.03
C ASP A 293 -1.50 -1.83 17.15
N ILE A 294 -0.91 -1.76 15.96
CA ILE A 294 -1.25 -0.75 14.95
C ILE A 294 -2.60 -1.11 14.33
N PRO A 295 -3.65 -0.29 14.50
CA PRO A 295 -4.94 -0.55 13.88
C PRO A 295 -4.85 -0.42 12.36
N ASP A 296 -5.55 -1.28 11.63
CA ASP A 296 -5.61 -1.26 10.18
C ASP A 296 -7.01 -1.65 9.69
N SER A 297 -7.68 -0.75 8.98
CA SER A 297 -8.81 -1.14 8.15
C SER A 297 -8.22 -1.83 6.92
N PRO A 298 -8.36 -3.17 6.75
CA PRO A 298 -7.51 -3.95 5.87
C PRO A 298 -7.34 -3.35 4.48
N SER A 299 -6.27 -2.61 4.32
CA SER A 299 -5.91 -1.82 3.13
C SER A 299 -4.40 -1.78 3.01
N ARG A 300 -3.89 -1.67 1.77
CA ARG A 300 -2.47 -1.42 1.61
C ARG A 300 -2.11 -0.06 2.21
N ALA A 301 -1.09 -0.05 3.02
CA ALA A 301 -0.47 1.15 3.54
C ALA A 301 0.95 1.33 2.96
N GLN A 302 1.60 2.42 3.29
CA GLN A 302 2.99 2.68 2.99
C GLN A 302 3.64 3.42 4.15
N ALA A 303 4.88 3.10 4.46
CA ALA A 303 5.70 3.96 5.31
C ALA A 303 6.83 4.61 4.51
N ILE A 304 7.22 5.80 4.92
CA ILE A 304 8.30 6.59 4.31
C ILE A 304 9.12 7.24 5.43
N SER A 305 10.44 7.14 5.32
CA SER A 305 11.35 7.79 6.27
C SER A 305 11.71 9.20 5.80
N SER A 306 11.69 10.16 6.71
CA SER A 306 12.21 11.51 6.49
C SER A 306 13.73 11.54 6.66
N GLY A 307 14.36 12.64 6.25
CA GLY A 307 15.82 12.77 6.30
C GLY A 307 16.42 12.71 7.72
N ASP A 308 15.62 12.94 8.77
CA ASP A 308 16.03 12.85 10.18
C ASP A 308 15.79 11.46 10.81
N GLY A 309 15.27 10.52 10.02
CA GLY A 309 14.93 9.16 10.45
C GLY A 309 13.55 9.02 11.09
N THR A 310 12.74 10.08 11.12
CA THR A 310 11.31 10.00 11.48
C THR A 310 10.56 9.24 10.39
N VAL A 311 9.67 8.34 10.78
CA VAL A 311 8.87 7.52 9.87
C VAL A 311 7.42 7.99 9.87
N LEU A 312 6.88 8.17 8.68
CA LEU A 312 5.47 8.43 8.43
C LEU A 312 4.81 7.17 7.90
N LEU A 313 3.79 6.65 8.59
CA LEU A 313 2.94 5.56 8.12
C LEU A 313 1.65 6.15 7.58
N ILE A 314 1.39 5.94 6.30
CA ILE A 314 0.21 6.44 5.61
C ILE A 314 -0.70 5.25 5.26
N GLY A 315 -1.97 5.33 5.67
CA GLY A 315 -2.92 4.23 5.46
C GLY A 315 -4.30 4.52 6.05
N ASN A 316 -4.95 3.50 6.57
CA ASN A 316 -6.27 3.60 7.20
C ASN A 316 -6.20 3.08 8.64
N GLN A 317 -5.42 3.75 9.50
CA GLN A 317 -5.27 3.45 10.93
C GLN A 317 -6.44 4.07 11.70
N ASN A 318 -7.63 3.48 11.59
CA ASN A 318 -8.86 4.00 12.16
C ASN A 318 -9.05 3.56 13.61
N ALA A 319 -9.68 4.43 14.44
CA ALA A 319 -9.95 4.16 15.85
C ALA A 319 -10.82 2.92 16.08
N TYR A 320 -11.65 2.57 15.12
CA TYR A 320 -12.59 1.46 15.18
C TYR A 320 -12.17 0.25 14.31
N SER A 321 -10.92 0.19 13.88
CA SER A 321 -10.43 -0.90 13.02
C SER A 321 -10.52 -2.28 13.65
N PHE A 322 -10.57 -2.37 14.99
CA PHE A 322 -10.75 -3.63 15.71
C PHE A 322 -12.20 -4.10 15.79
N ASP A 323 -13.18 -3.27 15.37
CA ASP A 323 -14.59 -3.68 15.28
C ASP A 323 -14.84 -4.31 13.91
N GLN A 324 -15.25 -5.58 13.89
CA GLN A 324 -15.51 -6.32 12.66
C GLN A 324 -16.63 -5.72 11.81
N ALA A 325 -17.59 -5.02 12.41
CA ALA A 325 -18.68 -4.38 11.68
C ALA A 325 -18.19 -3.20 10.83
N LEU A 326 -17.03 -2.65 11.16
CA LEU A 326 -16.45 -1.46 10.50
C LEU A 326 -15.16 -1.78 9.73
N TYR A 327 -14.76 -3.05 9.66
CA TYR A 327 -13.60 -3.43 8.88
C TYR A 327 -13.83 -3.04 7.40
N LEU A 328 -12.78 -2.70 6.67
CA LEU A 328 -12.81 -2.09 5.34
C LEU A 328 -13.34 -0.65 5.28
N ASP A 329 -13.61 0.01 6.40
CA ASP A 329 -13.82 1.44 6.39
C ASP A 329 -12.50 2.17 6.10
N ARG A 330 -12.48 2.94 5.02
CA ARG A 330 -11.29 3.62 4.49
C ARG A 330 -11.43 5.15 4.51
N ASP A 331 -12.28 5.66 5.37
CA ASP A 331 -12.43 7.08 5.66
C ASP A 331 -12.31 7.29 7.17
N PRO A 332 -11.24 7.97 7.63
CA PRO A 332 -10.25 8.76 6.90
C PRO A 332 -9.10 7.95 6.27
N ILE A 333 -8.33 8.59 5.38
CA ILE A 333 -6.92 8.24 5.19
C ILE A 333 -6.10 8.98 6.23
N THR A 334 -5.19 8.27 6.89
CA THR A 334 -4.42 8.78 8.02
C THR A 334 -2.93 8.89 7.70
N VAL A 335 -2.22 9.69 8.49
CA VAL A 335 -0.77 9.68 8.61
C VAL A 335 -0.39 9.57 10.08
N SER A 336 0.40 8.55 10.41
CA SER A 336 0.90 8.31 11.75
C SER A 336 2.40 8.56 11.80
N VAL A 337 2.90 9.12 12.90
CA VAL A 337 4.28 9.60 13.04
C VAL A 337 5.01 8.78 14.10
N SER A 338 6.20 8.29 13.74
CA SER A 338 7.13 7.61 14.64
C SER A 338 8.50 8.28 14.59
N LYS A 339 9.03 8.70 15.73
CA LYS A 339 10.35 9.34 15.85
C LYS A 339 11.52 8.36 15.75
N ASP A 340 11.28 7.09 16.00
CA ASP A 340 12.29 6.02 15.98
C ASP A 340 12.08 4.98 14.88
N GLY A 341 10.88 4.94 14.29
CA GLY A 341 10.47 3.94 13.31
C GLY A 341 9.88 2.66 13.92
N TYR A 342 9.75 2.60 15.26
CA TYR A 342 9.21 1.43 15.95
C TYR A 342 7.92 1.72 16.69
N LYS A 343 7.76 2.94 17.23
CA LYS A 343 6.55 3.35 17.95
C LYS A 343 5.92 4.56 17.31
N PHE A 344 4.66 4.44 16.94
CA PHE A 344 3.87 5.53 16.38
C PHE A 344 3.14 6.26 17.51
N ASP A 345 3.53 7.51 17.76
CA ASP A 345 3.08 8.31 18.89
C ASP A 345 1.95 9.28 18.56
N CYS A 346 1.82 9.63 17.28
CA CYS A 346 0.79 10.55 16.80
C CYS A 346 0.10 10.00 15.56
N VAL A 347 -1.17 10.34 15.40
CA VAL A 347 -1.97 10.03 14.20
C VAL A 347 -2.87 11.20 13.85
N TYR A 348 -2.94 11.50 12.55
CA TYR A 348 -3.75 12.59 11.99
C TYR A 348 -4.58 12.09 10.83
N ALA A 349 -5.76 12.65 10.63
CA ALA A 349 -6.50 12.50 9.39
C ALA A 349 -5.86 13.39 8.31
N LEU A 350 -5.31 12.77 7.28
CA LEU A 350 -4.77 13.45 6.11
C LEU A 350 -5.88 13.96 5.19
N ARG A 351 -6.96 13.18 5.07
CA ARG A 351 -8.19 13.55 4.37
C ARG A 351 -9.38 12.78 4.95
N ILE A 352 -10.52 13.47 5.01
CA ILE A 352 -11.82 12.97 5.49
C ILE A 352 -12.90 13.24 4.44
N ASP A 353 -14.12 12.81 4.71
CA ASP A 353 -15.31 13.08 3.92
C ASP A 353 -15.24 12.47 2.49
N ALA A 354 -14.86 11.20 2.42
CA ALA A 354 -14.94 10.47 1.17
C ALA A 354 -16.38 10.40 0.65
N PRO A 355 -16.58 10.41 -0.68
CA PRO A 355 -17.90 10.21 -1.26
C PRO A 355 -18.60 8.97 -0.71
N LYS A 356 -19.85 9.12 -0.27
CA LYS A 356 -20.64 8.02 0.31
C LYS A 356 -21.37 7.18 -0.75
N LYS A 357 -21.24 7.54 -2.02
CA LYS A 357 -21.86 6.84 -3.16
C LYS A 357 -20.90 6.80 -4.35
N TYR A 358 -20.99 5.73 -5.11
CA TYR A 358 -20.30 5.63 -6.39
C TYR A 358 -21.03 6.43 -7.48
N ARG A 359 -20.27 7.03 -8.40
CA ARG A 359 -20.83 7.69 -9.61
C ARG A 359 -21.30 6.65 -10.63
N PHE A 360 -20.54 5.55 -10.76
CA PHE A 360 -20.87 4.47 -11.70
C PHE A 360 -21.37 3.24 -10.93
N ALA A 361 -22.61 2.84 -11.18
CA ALA A 361 -23.21 1.68 -10.53
C ALA A 361 -22.67 0.35 -11.10
N GLY A 362 -22.80 -0.74 -10.35
CA GLY A 362 -22.53 -2.11 -10.82
C GLY A 362 -21.07 -2.50 -11.02
N ILE A 363 -20.11 -1.67 -10.61
CA ILE A 363 -18.68 -2.01 -10.65
C ILE A 363 -18.33 -2.84 -9.42
N LYS A 364 -17.78 -4.04 -9.63
CA LYS A 364 -17.40 -4.96 -8.55
C LYS A 364 -15.99 -4.71 -8.02
N GLY A 365 -15.75 -5.11 -6.77
CA GLY A 365 -14.44 -5.02 -6.12
C GLY A 365 -14.07 -3.63 -5.61
N ARG A 366 -15.02 -2.69 -5.53
CA ARG A 366 -14.80 -1.35 -5.00
C ARG A 366 -15.16 -1.27 -3.52
N ASN A 367 -14.43 -0.41 -2.81
CA ASN A 367 -14.73 0.04 -1.46
C ASN A 367 -14.79 1.56 -1.46
N LEU A 368 -15.74 2.13 -0.73
CA LEU A 368 -15.78 3.57 -0.48
C LEU A 368 -14.57 4.00 0.36
N GLY A 369 -14.32 5.29 0.42
CA GLY A 369 -13.19 5.84 1.17
C GLY A 369 -11.94 6.03 0.32
N TYR A 370 -10.82 6.21 1.00
CA TYR A 370 -9.49 6.46 0.43
C TYR A 370 -8.62 5.23 0.59
N ALA A 371 -7.88 4.85 -0.44
CA ALA A 371 -7.13 3.61 -0.37
C ALA A 371 -5.84 3.61 -1.18
N TYR A 372 -4.91 2.77 -0.76
CA TYR A 372 -3.66 2.44 -1.43
C TYR A 372 -2.79 3.67 -1.68
N PRO A 373 -2.31 4.33 -0.60
CA PRO A 373 -1.44 5.46 -0.72
C PRO A 373 -0.12 5.11 -1.40
N SER A 374 0.39 6.09 -2.16
CA SER A 374 1.76 6.13 -2.61
C SER A 374 2.31 7.52 -2.35
N SER A 375 3.34 7.60 -1.51
CA SER A 375 3.80 8.86 -0.93
C SER A 375 5.26 9.11 -1.23
N ILE A 376 5.60 10.39 -1.34
CA ILE A 376 6.98 10.89 -1.40
C ILE A 376 7.12 12.13 -0.52
N ILE A 377 8.33 12.38 -0.03
CA ILE A 377 8.71 13.64 0.62
C ILE A 377 9.55 14.45 -0.36
N LEU A 378 9.15 15.69 -0.59
CA LEU A 378 9.85 16.61 -1.49
C LEU A 378 9.75 18.04 -0.97
N ASN A 379 10.89 18.72 -0.84
CA ASN A 379 10.97 20.15 -0.48
C ASN A 379 10.13 20.52 0.76
N GLY A 380 10.19 19.72 1.82
CA GLY A 380 9.47 19.98 3.06
C GLY A 380 7.98 19.65 3.04
N TRP A 381 7.51 18.93 2.02
CA TRP A 381 6.13 18.48 1.88
C TRP A 381 6.05 16.97 1.77
N LEU A 382 5.04 16.39 2.41
CA LEU A 382 4.55 15.04 2.12
C LEU A 382 3.52 15.13 1.00
N TYR A 383 3.71 14.37 -0.08
CA TYR A 383 2.75 14.17 -1.17
C TYR A 383 2.25 12.74 -1.12
N THR A 384 0.95 12.55 -1.17
CA THR A 384 0.31 11.24 -1.12
C THR A 384 -0.73 11.11 -2.22
N LEU A 385 -0.50 10.21 -3.17
CA LEU A 385 -1.44 9.79 -4.21
C LEU A 385 -2.25 8.60 -3.69
N TYR A 386 -3.56 8.55 -3.95
CA TYR A 386 -4.45 7.47 -3.51
C TYR A 386 -5.71 7.41 -4.39
N SER A 387 -6.43 6.28 -4.33
CA SER A 387 -7.75 6.16 -4.95
C SER A 387 -8.85 6.67 -4.02
N VAL A 388 -9.91 7.25 -4.62
CA VAL A 388 -11.12 7.70 -3.94
C VAL A 388 -12.28 6.83 -4.40
N GLY A 389 -12.82 6.00 -3.51
CA GLY A 389 -13.88 5.02 -3.85
C GLY A 389 -13.48 4.02 -4.92
N LYS A 390 -12.17 3.89 -5.21
CA LYS A 390 -11.63 3.17 -6.37
C LYS A 390 -12.24 3.62 -7.72
N GLU A 391 -12.78 4.84 -7.77
CA GLU A 391 -13.27 5.49 -8.99
C GLU A 391 -12.34 6.57 -9.49
N ASP A 392 -11.84 7.40 -8.59
CA ASP A 392 -10.99 8.54 -8.90
C ASP A 392 -9.58 8.34 -8.35
N MET A 393 -8.63 9.07 -8.92
CA MET A 393 -7.29 9.24 -8.37
C MET A 393 -7.13 10.65 -7.85
N ALA A 394 -6.70 10.80 -6.61
CA ALA A 394 -6.48 12.09 -5.98
C ALA A 394 -5.11 12.12 -5.30
N ILE A 395 -4.60 13.32 -5.10
CA ILE A 395 -3.37 13.56 -4.37
C ILE A 395 -3.61 14.59 -3.28
N THR A 396 -2.96 14.38 -2.14
CA THR A 396 -2.89 15.35 -1.05
C THR A 396 -1.46 15.74 -0.81
N ARG A 397 -1.20 17.01 -0.54
CA ARG A 397 0.07 17.42 0.06
C ARG A 397 -0.16 18.09 1.41
N VAL A 398 0.81 17.93 2.31
CA VAL A 398 0.83 18.61 3.61
C VAL A 398 2.26 19.00 3.94
N PRO A 399 2.51 20.22 4.48
CA PRO A 399 3.86 20.61 4.88
C PRO A 399 4.30 19.78 6.08
N LEU A 400 5.54 19.28 6.08
CA LEU A 400 6.07 18.41 7.15
C LEU A 400 5.99 19.08 8.52
N ILE A 401 6.12 20.41 8.59
CA ILE A 401 5.96 21.17 9.85
C ILE A 401 4.57 20.99 10.49
N ALA A 402 3.53 20.68 9.72
CA ALA A 402 2.21 20.36 10.26
C ALA A 402 2.17 18.99 10.95
N LEU A 403 3.17 18.14 10.72
CA LEU A 403 3.38 16.83 11.34
C LEU A 403 4.43 16.89 12.47
N GLY A 404 4.95 18.08 12.79
CA GLY A 404 6.00 18.28 13.78
C GLY A 404 7.41 17.90 13.31
N LEU A 405 7.66 18.03 12.00
CA LEU A 405 8.94 17.74 11.32
C LEU A 405 9.55 18.97 10.69
#